data_e791db18ccbe432b13454e24405c3010
#
_entry.id   e791db18ccbe432b13454e24405c3010
#
_cell.length_a   1.000
_cell.length_b   1.000
_cell.length_c   1.000
_cell.angle_alpha   90.00
_cell.angle_beta   90.00
_cell.angle_gamma   90.00
#
_symmetry.space_group_name_H-M   'P 1'
#
loop_
_entity.id
_entity.type
_entity.pdbx_description
1 polymer ?
#
loop_
_entity_poly.entity_id
_entity_poly.type
_entity_poly.pdbx_seq_one_letter_code
_entity_poly.pdbx_strand_id
1 'polypeptide(L)'
;MRTRVHTRALGGLAAAGAITLALSGCVPNNAAGSAALTVDITDDTCVVSEATAATGAITFTLTNNGTDVNEFEILAEDKLRIVGEKENVNPGQTVSYVAQLAPGTYFTACKFQLIGAPIGLAEFTVTGEASAVSADEQALTDLAVTNYIAYIKSQVAELVPQVEEFTAAYAAGDDETARGLFASSRVSYERIEPTAEAFGDLDPKIDYREVDAVAEGLDWTGFHRIEKDLWPPAEGDLNSDGESAFLDWAPSTPEQRQEFAAGLDADVQELYDLVFAPDFSVTLGDISNGAIGLLDEVAVGKISGEEDWWSHTDLYDFFANVQGAEVAFGNVKDIAASKGDEGTALVADIEAEFTALKDVLAQYGSLESGYVSYDEVTADQRRELSDAVNALAEPLSQLTHTVLGVDG
;
A
#
# COMPACT_ATOMS: atom_id res chain seq x y z
N MET A 1 -102.56 -10.68 30.72
CA MET A 1 -103.21 -10.76 29.40
C MET A 1 -102.08 -11.04 28.43
N ARG A 2 -101.88 -12.28 28.08
CA ARG A 2 -101.94 -12.88 26.73
C ARG A 2 -101.54 -11.91 25.65
N THR A 3 -100.48 -12.11 24.75
CA THR A 3 -100.34 -13.22 23.79
C THR A 3 -98.97 -13.15 23.10
N ARG A 4 -98.33 -14.28 23.03
CA ARG A 4 -97.77 -15.04 21.88
C ARG A 4 -97.08 -14.23 20.73
N VAL A 5 -95.78 -14.51 20.53
CA VAL A 5 -95.15 -15.45 19.64
C VAL A 5 -95.24 -15.03 18.17
N HIS A 6 -94.04 -14.87 17.54
CA HIS A 6 -93.65 -15.63 16.34
C HIS A 6 -92.14 -15.42 16.01
N THR A 7 -91.49 -16.54 16.03
CA THR A 7 -90.19 -16.80 15.41
C THR A 7 -90.18 -16.64 13.91
N ARG A 8 -89.17 -16.01 13.32
CA ARG A 8 -88.68 -16.36 12.02
C ARG A 8 -87.16 -16.18 11.97
N ALA A 9 -86.47 -17.29 11.75
CA ALA A 9 -85.10 -17.41 11.43
C ALA A 9 -84.89 -16.97 9.97
N LEU A 10 -83.88 -16.20 9.70
CA LEU A 10 -83.26 -16.09 8.37
C LEU A 10 -81.77 -15.94 8.52
N GLY A 11 -81.10 -16.81 7.88
CA GLY A 11 -79.66 -16.93 7.88
C GLY A 11 -78.97 -15.69 7.31
N GLY A 12 -77.87 -15.33 7.96
CA GLY A 12 -76.95 -14.29 7.47
C GLY A 12 -75.58 -14.91 7.29
N LEU A 13 -75.10 -14.83 6.08
CA LEU A 13 -73.76 -15.22 5.66
C LEU A 13 -72.69 -14.61 6.57
N ALA A 14 -71.85 -15.41 7.15
CA ALA A 14 -70.57 -14.98 7.73
C ALA A 14 -69.57 -14.73 6.62
N ALA A 15 -69.26 -13.46 6.33
CA ALA A 15 -68.12 -13.12 5.53
C ALA A 15 -66.87 -13.19 6.39
N ALA A 16 -66.07 -14.28 6.21
CA ALA A 16 -64.76 -14.39 6.80
C ALA A 16 -63.80 -13.44 6.04
N GLY A 17 -63.55 -12.26 6.63
CA GLY A 17 -62.49 -11.38 6.20
C GLY A 17 -61.11 -12.00 6.54
N ALA A 18 -60.46 -12.53 5.55
CA ALA A 18 -59.05 -12.91 5.64
C ALA A 18 -58.19 -11.63 5.75
N ILE A 19 -57.73 -11.31 6.96
CA ILE A 19 -56.70 -10.32 7.21
C ILE A 19 -55.41 -10.98 6.81
N THR A 20 -54.93 -10.71 5.59
CA THR A 20 -53.53 -10.97 5.19
C THR A 20 -52.64 -10.02 5.96
N LEU A 21 -52.06 -10.48 7.06
CA LEU A 21 -50.87 -9.86 7.65
C LEU A 21 -49.77 -9.96 6.61
N ALA A 22 -49.45 -8.86 5.91
CA ALA A 22 -48.21 -8.70 5.24
C ALA A 22 -47.12 -8.65 6.32
N LEU A 23 -46.48 -9.77 6.56
CA LEU A 23 -45.17 -9.81 7.22
C LEU A 23 -44.22 -9.07 6.27
N SER A 24 -44.04 -7.77 6.51
CA SER A 24 -42.84 -7.06 6.04
C SER A 24 -41.69 -7.75 6.77
N GLY A 25 -41.14 -8.79 6.17
CA GLY A 25 -39.85 -9.29 6.57
C GLY A 25 -38.86 -8.14 6.37
N CYS A 26 -38.39 -7.55 7.47
CA CYS A 26 -37.08 -6.92 7.42
C CYS A 26 -36.13 -8.03 6.96
N VAL A 27 -35.77 -8.00 5.69
CA VAL A 27 -34.56 -8.67 5.22
C VAL A 27 -33.46 -7.96 6.00
N PRO A 28 -32.72 -8.63 6.89
CA PRO A 28 -31.54 -8.02 7.43
C PRO A 28 -30.67 -7.68 6.23
N ASN A 29 -30.29 -6.42 6.12
CA ASN A 29 -29.32 -5.94 5.13
C ASN A 29 -27.92 -6.29 5.65
N ASN A 30 -27.74 -7.52 6.10
CA ASN A 30 -26.47 -8.17 6.17
C ASN A 30 -26.25 -8.76 4.76
N ALA A 31 -25.57 -8.04 3.91
CA ALA A 31 -24.65 -8.73 3.02
C ALA A 31 -23.90 -9.70 3.95
N ALA A 32 -24.04 -11.00 3.70
CA ALA A 32 -23.22 -11.97 4.39
C ALA A 32 -21.78 -11.54 4.09
N GLY A 33 -21.14 -10.89 5.07
CA GLY A 33 -19.72 -10.67 5.00
C GLY A 33 -19.13 -12.05 4.74
N SER A 34 -18.36 -12.21 3.69
CA SER A 34 -17.62 -13.45 3.49
C SER A 34 -16.83 -13.67 4.76
N ALA A 35 -16.94 -14.86 5.36
CA ALA A 35 -16.10 -15.18 6.51
C ALA A 35 -14.66 -14.88 6.14
N ALA A 36 -13.93 -14.21 7.04
CA ALA A 36 -12.53 -13.87 6.80
C ALA A 36 -11.77 -15.14 6.42
N LEU A 37 -10.98 -15.06 5.36
CA LEU A 37 -10.10 -16.14 4.94
C LEU A 37 -8.89 -16.16 5.86
N THR A 38 -8.50 -17.31 6.35
CA THR A 38 -7.26 -17.43 7.14
C THR A 38 -6.10 -17.77 6.23
N VAL A 39 -4.96 -17.16 6.51
CA VAL A 39 -3.69 -17.46 5.86
C VAL A 39 -2.70 -17.92 6.92
N ASP A 40 -2.24 -19.16 6.78
CA ASP A 40 -1.23 -19.76 7.65
C ASP A 40 0.14 -19.66 6.96
N ILE A 41 1.03 -18.88 7.56
CA ILE A 41 2.33 -18.54 7.02
C ILE A 41 3.41 -19.24 7.87
N THR A 42 4.36 -19.90 7.21
CA THR A 42 5.56 -20.47 7.83
C THR A 42 6.78 -20.13 6.97
N ASP A 43 7.96 -20.55 7.38
CA ASP A 43 9.19 -20.32 6.61
C ASP A 43 9.15 -20.95 5.20
N ASP A 44 8.31 -21.97 4.98
CA ASP A 44 8.27 -22.75 3.73
C ASP A 44 6.88 -22.79 3.09
N THR A 45 5.82 -22.31 3.76
CA THR A 45 4.43 -22.44 3.28
C THR A 45 3.62 -21.18 3.48
N CYS A 46 2.72 -20.94 2.54
CA CYS A 46 1.72 -19.89 2.56
C CYS A 46 0.38 -20.54 2.16
N VAL A 47 -0.55 -20.72 3.10
CA VAL A 47 -1.77 -21.50 2.87
C VAL A 47 -3.00 -20.65 3.18
N VAL A 48 -3.75 -20.29 2.14
CA VAL A 48 -5.06 -19.65 2.26
C VAL A 48 -6.12 -20.72 2.49
N SER A 49 -7.04 -20.50 3.42
CA SER A 49 -8.06 -21.50 3.83
C SER A 49 -9.02 -21.90 2.71
N GLU A 50 -9.27 -21.03 1.74
CA GLU A 50 -10.13 -21.27 0.59
C GLU A 50 -9.47 -20.71 -0.67
N ALA A 51 -9.59 -21.41 -1.79
CA ALA A 51 -9.04 -20.98 -3.09
C ALA A 51 -10.00 -20.06 -3.88
N THR A 52 -11.13 -19.68 -3.29
CA THR A 52 -12.14 -18.86 -3.97
C THR A 52 -12.80 -17.88 -3.00
N ALA A 53 -13.17 -16.70 -3.52
CA ALA A 53 -13.97 -15.73 -2.78
C ALA A 53 -15.03 -15.06 -3.67
N ALA A 54 -15.96 -14.34 -3.03
CA ALA A 54 -16.86 -13.43 -3.74
C ALA A 54 -16.13 -12.11 -4.01
N THR A 55 -16.47 -11.45 -5.12
CA THR A 55 -15.93 -10.13 -5.49
C THR A 55 -16.28 -9.07 -4.46
N GLY A 56 -15.43 -8.07 -4.32
CA GLY A 56 -15.56 -6.94 -3.41
C GLY A 56 -14.44 -6.92 -2.36
N ALA A 57 -14.72 -6.42 -1.18
CA ALA A 57 -13.79 -6.44 -0.06
C ALA A 57 -13.66 -7.86 0.51
N ILE A 58 -12.45 -8.40 0.52
CA ILE A 58 -12.11 -9.74 1.02
C ILE A 58 -11.14 -9.57 2.19
N THR A 59 -11.54 -10.03 3.36
CA THR A 59 -10.70 -9.98 4.55
C THR A 59 -9.86 -11.24 4.65
N PHE A 60 -8.56 -11.08 4.82
CA PHE A 60 -7.59 -12.13 5.12
C PHE A 60 -7.08 -11.96 6.56
N THR A 61 -7.11 -13.02 7.34
CA THR A 61 -6.49 -13.07 8.66
C THR A 61 -5.18 -13.82 8.53
N LEU A 62 -4.08 -13.08 8.53
CA LEU A 62 -2.73 -13.60 8.33
C LEU A 62 -2.13 -13.98 9.67
N THR A 63 -1.60 -15.20 9.81
CA THR A 63 -0.89 -15.63 11.03
C THR A 63 0.48 -16.16 10.63
N ASN A 64 1.54 -15.46 11.06
CA ASN A 64 2.91 -15.92 10.83
C ASN A 64 3.34 -16.86 11.96
N ASN A 65 3.37 -18.16 11.66
CA ASN A 65 3.87 -19.23 12.49
C ASN A 65 5.32 -19.60 12.19
N GLY A 66 5.99 -18.84 11.30
CA GLY A 66 7.39 -18.98 10.94
C GLY A 66 8.35 -18.40 11.98
N THR A 67 9.62 -18.37 11.61
CA THR A 67 10.72 -17.93 12.50
C THR A 67 11.20 -16.52 12.21
N ASP A 68 10.79 -15.94 11.08
CA ASP A 68 11.19 -14.60 10.65
C ASP A 68 10.00 -13.81 10.09
N VAL A 69 10.20 -12.53 9.80
CA VAL A 69 9.22 -11.67 9.14
C VAL A 69 8.80 -12.27 7.79
N ASN A 70 7.55 -12.05 7.41
CA ASN A 70 7.00 -12.55 6.16
C ASN A 70 6.05 -11.52 5.56
N GLU A 71 5.78 -11.64 4.28
CA GLU A 71 4.85 -10.84 3.52
C GLU A 71 3.80 -11.75 2.88
N PHE A 72 2.57 -11.25 2.72
CA PHE A 72 1.50 -11.92 1.98
C PHE A 72 1.17 -11.10 0.75
N GLU A 73 1.28 -11.72 -0.42
CA GLU A 73 1.03 -11.12 -1.71
C GLU A 73 -0.21 -11.71 -2.40
N ILE A 74 -0.95 -10.84 -3.09
CA ILE A 74 -1.97 -11.23 -4.08
C ILE A 74 -1.48 -10.73 -5.43
N LEU A 75 -1.19 -11.66 -6.32
CA LEU A 75 -0.63 -11.39 -7.64
C LEU A 75 -1.72 -11.47 -8.71
N ALA A 76 -1.59 -10.69 -9.77
CA ALA A 76 -2.42 -10.77 -10.96
C ALA A 76 -2.20 -12.12 -11.72
N GLU A 77 -2.93 -12.33 -12.80
CA GLU A 77 -2.86 -13.55 -13.62
C GLU A 77 -1.46 -13.81 -14.21
N ASP A 78 -0.67 -12.76 -14.42
CA ASP A 78 0.73 -12.81 -14.88
C ASP A 78 1.71 -13.33 -13.81
N LYS A 79 1.32 -13.34 -12.54
CA LYS A 79 2.13 -13.74 -11.36
C LYS A 79 3.33 -12.83 -11.09
N LEU A 80 3.31 -11.63 -11.58
CA LEU A 80 4.35 -10.62 -11.43
C LEU A 80 3.80 -9.36 -10.77
N ARG A 81 2.67 -8.85 -11.29
CA ARG A 81 2.07 -7.64 -10.81
C ARG A 81 1.35 -7.88 -9.48
N ILE A 82 1.78 -7.20 -8.46
CA ILE A 82 1.14 -7.18 -7.14
C ILE A 82 -0.17 -6.38 -7.26
N VAL A 83 -1.27 -6.97 -6.84
CA VAL A 83 -2.60 -6.32 -6.77
C VAL A 83 -3.07 -6.12 -5.33
N GLY A 84 -2.25 -6.49 -4.40
CA GLY A 84 -2.46 -6.25 -2.97
C GLY A 84 -1.48 -7.07 -2.15
N GLU A 85 -0.96 -6.48 -1.09
CA GLU A 85 0.03 -7.09 -0.22
C GLU A 85 -0.12 -6.64 1.22
N LYS A 86 0.46 -7.39 2.11
CA LYS A 86 0.68 -7.02 3.50
C LYS A 86 2.06 -7.48 3.93
N GLU A 87 2.94 -6.52 4.00
CA GLU A 87 4.29 -6.69 4.49
C GLU A 87 4.37 -6.77 6.02
N ASN A 88 5.55 -7.08 6.49
CA ASN A 88 5.95 -6.97 7.89
C ASN A 88 5.09 -7.76 8.87
N VAL A 89 4.62 -8.95 8.46
CA VAL A 89 3.94 -9.89 9.36
C VAL A 89 5.00 -10.61 10.20
N ASN A 90 5.21 -10.14 11.43
CA ASN A 90 6.27 -10.65 12.30
C ASN A 90 5.95 -12.04 12.88
N PRO A 91 6.97 -12.82 13.29
CA PRO A 91 6.76 -14.12 13.92
C PRO A 91 5.80 -14.09 15.10
N GLY A 92 4.80 -14.97 15.09
CA GLY A 92 3.76 -15.07 16.11
C GLY A 92 2.68 -13.99 16.02
N GLN A 93 2.74 -13.08 15.07
CA GLN A 93 1.73 -12.05 14.86
C GLN A 93 0.54 -12.61 14.08
N THR A 94 -0.64 -12.08 14.40
CA THR A 94 -1.86 -12.26 13.61
C THR A 94 -2.40 -10.88 13.26
N VAL A 95 -2.56 -10.61 11.97
CA VAL A 95 -3.02 -9.32 11.43
C VAL A 95 -4.17 -9.52 10.47
N SER A 96 -5.02 -8.51 10.34
CA SER A 96 -6.08 -8.47 9.34
C SER A 96 -5.62 -7.64 8.13
N TYR A 97 -5.89 -8.16 6.94
CA TYR A 97 -5.65 -7.47 5.68
C TYR A 97 -6.91 -7.51 4.81
N VAL A 98 -7.28 -6.40 4.21
CA VAL A 98 -8.45 -6.33 3.32
C VAL A 98 -8.02 -5.94 1.91
N ALA A 99 -8.26 -6.83 0.95
CA ALA A 99 -8.10 -6.54 -0.47
C ALA A 99 -9.46 -6.30 -1.14
N GLN A 100 -9.53 -5.34 -2.05
CA GLN A 100 -10.72 -5.11 -2.88
C GLN A 100 -10.49 -5.69 -4.28
N LEU A 101 -11.04 -6.88 -4.53
CA LEU A 101 -10.78 -7.61 -5.77
C LEU A 101 -12.01 -7.70 -6.68
N ALA A 102 -11.79 -7.45 -7.97
CA ALA A 102 -12.75 -7.69 -9.05
C ALA A 102 -12.83 -9.19 -9.38
N PRO A 103 -13.89 -9.66 -10.07
CA PRO A 103 -13.93 -11.03 -10.57
C PRO A 103 -12.76 -11.32 -11.49
N GLY A 104 -12.02 -12.40 -11.21
CA GLY A 104 -10.82 -12.75 -11.98
C GLY A 104 -10.07 -13.93 -11.38
N THR A 105 -8.95 -14.27 -12.01
CA THR A 105 -7.97 -15.23 -11.52
C THR A 105 -6.78 -14.48 -10.99
N TYR A 106 -6.40 -14.79 -9.77
CA TYR A 106 -5.29 -14.24 -9.03
C TYR A 106 -4.39 -15.37 -8.53
N PHE A 107 -3.27 -15.02 -7.96
CA PHE A 107 -2.41 -15.95 -7.23
C PHE A 107 -2.10 -15.36 -5.86
N THR A 108 -2.06 -16.21 -4.85
CA THR A 108 -1.58 -15.82 -3.51
C THR A 108 -0.23 -16.45 -3.25
N ALA A 109 0.63 -15.72 -2.60
CA ALA A 109 1.96 -16.16 -2.20
C ALA A 109 2.39 -15.48 -0.90
N CYS A 110 3.48 -15.92 -0.33
CA CYS A 110 4.17 -15.21 0.74
C CYS A 110 5.64 -15.05 0.38
N LYS A 111 6.31 -14.05 0.99
CA LYS A 111 7.72 -13.76 0.75
C LYS A 111 8.46 -13.80 2.09
N PHE A 112 9.20 -14.87 2.31
CA PHE A 112 9.95 -15.07 3.55
C PHE A 112 11.12 -14.08 3.66
N GLN A 113 11.22 -13.40 4.80
CA GLN A 113 12.17 -12.32 5.03
C GLN A 113 12.02 -11.11 4.10
N LEU A 114 10.86 -10.95 3.45
CA LEU A 114 10.54 -9.89 2.46
C LEU A 114 11.43 -9.91 1.20
N ILE A 115 12.20 -10.96 0.99
CA ILE A 115 13.16 -11.05 -0.10
C ILE A 115 13.12 -12.42 -0.77
N GLY A 116 13.60 -12.51 -2.02
CA GLY A 116 13.75 -13.76 -2.76
C GLY A 116 12.47 -14.27 -3.39
N ALA A 117 12.48 -15.51 -3.86
CA ALA A 117 11.36 -16.09 -4.58
C ALA A 117 10.15 -16.34 -3.67
N PRO A 118 8.92 -16.02 -4.15
CA PRO A 118 7.69 -16.27 -3.38
C PRO A 118 7.51 -17.73 -3.01
N ILE A 119 6.99 -18.00 -1.81
CA ILE A 119 6.66 -19.34 -1.32
C ILE A 119 5.14 -19.57 -1.35
N GLY A 120 4.71 -20.80 -1.50
CA GLY A 120 3.30 -21.20 -1.42
C GLY A 120 2.41 -20.65 -2.53
N LEU A 121 3.00 -20.28 -3.69
CA LEU A 121 2.24 -19.73 -4.83
C LEU A 121 1.06 -20.65 -5.20
N ALA A 122 -0.18 -20.12 -5.10
CA ALA A 122 -1.42 -20.84 -5.33
C ALA A 122 -2.45 -20.00 -6.09
N GLU A 123 -3.21 -20.65 -6.97
CA GLU A 123 -4.32 -19.98 -7.69
C GLU A 123 -5.44 -19.61 -6.73
N PHE A 124 -5.95 -18.39 -6.88
CA PHE A 124 -7.06 -17.84 -6.12
C PHE A 124 -8.08 -17.20 -7.08
N THR A 125 -9.33 -17.66 -7.04
CA THR A 125 -10.36 -17.21 -7.97
C THR A 125 -11.40 -16.35 -7.26
N VAL A 126 -11.66 -15.17 -7.80
CA VAL A 126 -12.72 -14.25 -7.35
C VAL A 126 -13.89 -14.30 -8.32
N THR A 127 -15.11 -14.52 -7.78
CA THR A 127 -16.32 -14.71 -8.60
C THR A 127 -17.48 -13.85 -8.07
N GLY A 128 -18.52 -13.69 -8.89
CA GLY A 128 -19.75 -13.00 -8.53
C GLY A 128 -19.89 -11.62 -9.16
N GLU A 129 -20.92 -10.90 -8.74
CA GLU A 129 -21.17 -9.50 -9.12
C GLU A 129 -20.93 -8.63 -7.90
N ALA A 130 -20.32 -7.45 -8.11
CA ALA A 130 -20.09 -6.48 -7.03
C ALA A 130 -21.42 -6.05 -6.37
N SER A 131 -21.44 -5.96 -5.07
CA SER A 131 -22.59 -5.46 -4.34
C SER A 131 -22.89 -4.02 -4.75
N ALA A 132 -24.18 -3.71 -4.95
CA ALA A 132 -24.58 -2.35 -5.27
C ALA A 132 -24.44 -1.46 -4.02
N VAL A 133 -23.68 -0.39 -4.15
CA VAL A 133 -23.59 0.68 -3.14
C VAL A 133 -24.61 1.78 -3.41
N SER A 134 -24.87 2.68 -2.45
CA SER A 134 -25.75 3.81 -2.66
C SER A 134 -25.18 4.79 -3.70
N ALA A 135 -26.02 5.58 -4.36
CA ALA A 135 -25.57 6.55 -5.36
C ALA A 135 -24.64 7.62 -4.75
N ASP A 136 -24.87 8.00 -3.49
CA ASP A 136 -24.03 8.98 -2.79
C ASP A 136 -22.65 8.37 -2.45
N GLU A 137 -22.61 7.12 -2.00
CA GLU A 137 -21.37 6.41 -1.73
C GLU A 137 -20.55 6.16 -3.02
N GLN A 138 -21.22 5.77 -4.11
CA GLN A 138 -20.57 5.65 -5.41
C GLN A 138 -19.96 6.98 -5.88
N ALA A 139 -20.66 8.10 -5.68
CA ALA A 139 -20.14 9.42 -6.05
C ALA A 139 -18.89 9.81 -5.25
N LEU A 140 -18.85 9.49 -3.96
CA LEU A 140 -17.65 9.70 -3.12
C LEU A 140 -16.50 8.81 -3.57
N THR A 141 -16.78 7.54 -3.86
CA THR A 141 -15.81 6.58 -4.40
C THR A 141 -15.21 7.07 -5.73
N ASP A 142 -16.05 7.43 -6.68
CA ASP A 142 -15.62 7.92 -7.99
C ASP A 142 -14.75 9.19 -7.89
N LEU A 143 -15.09 10.07 -6.94
CA LEU A 143 -14.30 11.27 -6.68
C LEU A 143 -12.93 10.95 -6.08
N ALA A 144 -12.89 10.09 -5.07
CA ALA A 144 -11.65 9.67 -4.40
C ALA A 144 -10.67 9.02 -5.40
N VAL A 145 -11.17 8.05 -6.17
CA VAL A 145 -10.39 7.34 -7.20
C VAL A 145 -9.90 8.30 -8.29
N THR A 146 -10.78 9.18 -8.79
CA THR A 146 -10.41 10.16 -9.83
C THR A 146 -9.32 11.11 -9.35
N ASN A 147 -9.43 11.62 -8.13
CA ASN A 147 -8.45 12.53 -7.56
C ASN A 147 -7.11 11.85 -7.30
N TYR A 148 -7.13 10.62 -6.79
CA TYR A 148 -5.91 9.89 -6.49
C TYR A 148 -5.17 9.48 -7.77
N ILE A 149 -5.87 9.02 -8.80
CA ILE A 149 -5.27 8.79 -10.14
C ILE A 149 -4.66 10.08 -10.70
N ALA A 150 -5.32 11.22 -10.54
CA ALA A 150 -4.77 12.50 -10.98
C ALA A 150 -3.50 12.88 -10.20
N TYR A 151 -3.45 12.57 -8.90
CA TYR A 151 -2.25 12.75 -8.08
C TYR A 151 -1.10 11.87 -8.55
N ILE A 152 -1.31 10.56 -8.73
CA ILE A 152 -0.29 9.63 -9.24
C ILE A 152 0.28 10.15 -10.57
N LYS A 153 -0.59 10.49 -11.52
CA LYS A 153 -0.19 11.04 -12.83
C LYS A 153 0.63 12.32 -12.69
N SER A 154 0.29 13.17 -11.73
CA SER A 154 1.05 14.40 -11.47
C SER A 154 2.45 14.08 -10.95
N GLN A 155 2.57 13.14 -10.00
CA GLN A 155 3.87 12.77 -9.45
C GLN A 155 4.77 12.12 -10.51
N VAL A 156 4.25 11.19 -11.30
CA VAL A 156 5.03 10.57 -12.37
C VAL A 156 5.41 11.57 -13.47
N ALA A 157 4.53 12.53 -13.78
CA ALA A 157 4.88 13.60 -14.74
C ALA A 157 5.95 14.57 -14.21
N GLU A 158 6.08 14.72 -12.89
CA GLU A 158 7.16 15.47 -12.25
C GLU A 158 8.45 14.64 -12.16
N LEU A 159 8.33 13.33 -11.95
CA LEU A 159 9.45 12.40 -11.81
C LEU A 159 10.30 12.35 -13.08
N VAL A 160 9.69 12.20 -14.27
CA VAL A 160 10.41 12.05 -15.53
C VAL A 160 11.48 13.12 -15.75
N PRO A 161 11.18 14.44 -15.77
CA PRO A 161 12.20 15.46 -15.98
C PRO A 161 13.22 15.56 -14.84
N GLN A 162 12.86 15.20 -13.60
CA GLN A 162 13.79 15.20 -12.47
C GLN A 162 14.83 14.09 -12.61
N VAL A 163 14.39 12.91 -13.04
CA VAL A 163 15.27 11.77 -13.31
C VAL A 163 16.17 12.05 -14.52
N GLU A 164 15.63 12.61 -15.62
CA GLU A 164 16.44 13.00 -16.78
C GLU A 164 17.56 14.01 -16.42
N GLU A 165 17.30 14.96 -15.52
CA GLU A 165 18.32 15.91 -15.06
C GLU A 165 19.39 15.22 -14.20
N PHE A 166 18.99 14.35 -13.29
CA PHE A 166 19.87 13.58 -12.43
C PHE A 166 20.77 12.62 -13.25
N THR A 167 20.16 11.81 -14.11
CA THR A 167 20.86 10.82 -14.94
C THR A 167 21.80 11.47 -15.94
N ALA A 168 21.44 12.64 -16.51
CA ALA A 168 22.32 13.40 -17.40
C ALA A 168 23.59 13.87 -16.69
N ALA A 169 23.48 14.37 -15.44
CA ALA A 169 24.63 14.77 -14.64
C ALA A 169 25.52 13.56 -14.32
N TYR A 170 24.91 12.45 -13.90
CA TYR A 170 25.63 11.20 -13.59
C TYR A 170 26.36 10.65 -14.83
N ALA A 171 25.69 10.53 -15.98
CA ALA A 171 26.27 10.04 -17.22
C ALA A 171 27.43 10.92 -17.73
N ALA A 172 27.36 12.25 -17.50
CA ALA A 172 28.42 13.19 -17.84
C ALA A 172 29.63 13.11 -16.90
N GLY A 173 29.55 12.42 -15.77
CA GLY A 173 30.59 12.39 -14.73
C GLY A 173 30.62 13.64 -13.87
N ASP A 174 29.55 14.43 -13.86
CA ASP A 174 29.37 15.58 -12.95
C ASP A 174 28.78 15.10 -11.63
N ASP A 175 29.62 14.41 -10.84
CA ASP A 175 29.23 13.78 -9.58
C ASP A 175 28.76 14.81 -8.54
N GLU A 176 29.24 16.04 -8.57
CA GLU A 176 28.81 17.08 -7.63
C GLU A 176 27.35 17.47 -7.89
N THR A 177 27.00 17.71 -9.15
CA THR A 177 25.63 18.01 -9.55
C THR A 177 24.71 16.79 -9.32
N ALA A 178 25.15 15.59 -9.71
CA ALA A 178 24.36 14.37 -9.51
C ALA A 178 24.04 14.10 -8.04
N ARG A 179 25.02 14.23 -7.13
CA ARG A 179 24.78 14.12 -5.68
C ARG A 179 23.79 15.16 -5.17
N GLY A 180 23.85 16.38 -5.69
CA GLY A 180 22.93 17.46 -5.32
C GLY A 180 21.49 17.23 -5.77
N LEU A 181 21.28 16.41 -6.81
CA LEU A 181 19.98 16.10 -7.39
C LEU A 181 19.38 14.79 -6.86
N PHE A 182 20.20 13.86 -6.35
CA PHE A 182 19.79 12.50 -6.00
C PHE A 182 18.52 12.47 -5.13
N ALA A 183 18.57 12.97 -3.92
CA ALA A 183 17.44 12.94 -3.00
C ALA A 183 16.18 13.62 -3.57
N SER A 184 16.34 14.78 -4.23
CA SER A 184 15.19 15.50 -4.78
C SER A 184 14.56 14.81 -5.98
N SER A 185 15.33 14.04 -6.76
CA SER A 185 14.82 13.30 -7.92
C SER A 185 13.98 12.07 -7.53
N ARG A 186 14.12 11.55 -6.31
CA ARG A 186 13.36 10.42 -5.77
C ARG A 186 11.99 10.82 -5.20
N VAL A 187 11.87 12.04 -4.66
CA VAL A 187 10.69 12.49 -3.89
C VAL A 187 9.33 12.19 -4.56
N SER A 188 9.25 12.33 -5.88
CA SER A 188 7.98 12.06 -6.59
C SER A 188 7.70 10.56 -6.71
N TYR A 189 8.71 9.72 -6.73
CA TYR A 189 8.59 8.25 -6.69
C TYR A 189 8.12 7.80 -5.30
N GLU A 190 8.82 8.18 -4.27
CA GLU A 190 8.52 7.88 -2.87
C GLU A 190 7.08 8.21 -2.46
N ARG A 191 6.50 9.26 -3.03
CA ARG A 191 5.11 9.65 -2.78
C ARG A 191 4.06 8.69 -3.33
N ILE A 192 4.43 7.86 -4.30
CA ILE A 192 3.53 6.93 -4.99
C ILE A 192 4.05 5.49 -5.00
N GLU A 193 5.07 5.19 -4.23
CA GLU A 193 5.77 3.92 -4.20
C GLU A 193 4.84 2.70 -4.21
N PRO A 194 3.79 2.58 -3.36
CA PRO A 194 2.87 1.45 -3.40
C PRO A 194 2.12 1.28 -4.72
N THR A 195 2.03 2.36 -5.51
CA THR A 195 1.44 2.28 -6.86
C THR A 195 2.47 1.78 -7.86
N ALA A 196 3.74 2.14 -7.69
CA ALA A 196 4.83 1.69 -8.54
C ALA A 196 5.05 0.18 -8.39
N GLU A 197 5.03 -0.34 -7.19
CA GLU A 197 5.08 -1.78 -6.88
C GLU A 197 4.00 -2.59 -7.61
N ALA A 198 2.82 -2.00 -7.84
CA ALA A 198 1.76 -2.61 -8.62
C ALA A 198 2.09 -2.84 -10.10
N PHE A 199 3.25 -2.41 -10.60
CA PHE A 199 3.66 -2.57 -12.01
C PHE A 199 4.72 -3.66 -12.24
N GLY A 200 4.73 -4.67 -11.38
CA GLY A 200 5.54 -5.89 -11.57
C GLY A 200 7.02 -5.63 -11.42
N ASP A 201 7.79 -5.77 -12.49
CA ASP A 201 9.24 -5.68 -12.47
C ASP A 201 9.81 -4.26 -12.62
N LEU A 202 8.98 -3.21 -12.60
CA LEU A 202 9.46 -1.83 -12.71
C LEU A 202 10.05 -1.33 -11.40
N ASP A 203 9.41 -1.60 -10.27
CA ASP A 203 9.92 -1.22 -8.97
C ASP A 203 11.32 -1.80 -8.70
N PRO A 204 11.56 -3.12 -8.86
CA PRO A 204 12.91 -3.68 -8.77
C PRO A 204 13.97 -3.03 -9.67
N LYS A 205 13.58 -2.53 -10.83
CA LYS A 205 14.51 -1.86 -11.76
C LYS A 205 14.79 -0.41 -11.39
N ILE A 206 13.82 0.27 -10.77
CA ILE A 206 13.90 1.69 -10.44
C ILE A 206 14.55 1.89 -9.08
N ASP A 207 14.19 1.08 -8.07
CA ASP A 207 14.44 1.45 -6.68
C ASP A 207 15.05 0.37 -5.78
N TYR A 208 15.24 -0.87 -6.23
CA TYR A 208 15.81 -1.91 -5.38
C TYR A 208 17.19 -1.57 -4.84
N ARG A 209 17.36 -1.79 -3.55
CA ARG A 209 18.67 -1.78 -2.91
C ARG A 209 19.51 -2.97 -3.39
N GLU A 210 20.82 -2.88 -3.23
CA GLU A 210 21.74 -3.96 -3.65
C GLU A 210 21.38 -5.31 -3.02
N VAL A 211 21.07 -5.30 -1.73
CA VAL A 211 20.76 -6.52 -0.98
C VAL A 211 19.51 -7.23 -1.47
N ASP A 212 18.49 -6.48 -1.88
CA ASP A 212 17.23 -7.01 -2.37
C ASP A 212 17.42 -7.62 -3.77
N ALA A 213 18.06 -6.89 -4.69
CA ALA A 213 18.37 -7.38 -6.03
C ALA A 213 19.23 -8.65 -6.00
N VAL A 214 20.24 -8.69 -5.13
CA VAL A 214 21.11 -9.87 -4.96
C VAL A 214 20.33 -11.07 -4.41
N ALA A 215 19.46 -10.85 -3.42
CA ALA A 215 18.67 -11.92 -2.82
C ALA A 215 17.68 -12.54 -3.82
N GLU A 216 17.16 -11.74 -4.75
CA GLU A 216 16.25 -12.18 -5.81
C GLU A 216 16.99 -12.70 -7.05
N GLY A 217 18.29 -12.48 -7.13
CA GLY A 217 19.11 -12.88 -8.28
C GLY A 217 18.86 -12.02 -9.52
N LEU A 218 18.46 -10.76 -9.31
CA LEU A 218 18.22 -9.78 -10.36
C LEU A 218 19.49 -8.97 -10.67
N ASP A 219 19.52 -8.39 -11.86
CA ASP A 219 20.52 -7.39 -12.21
C ASP A 219 20.19 -6.10 -11.46
N TRP A 220 21.09 -5.65 -10.60
CA TRP A 220 20.89 -4.44 -9.81
C TRP A 220 21.07 -3.18 -10.65
N THR A 221 20.02 -2.38 -10.77
CA THR A 221 19.91 -1.14 -11.55
C THR A 221 19.26 -0.04 -10.70
N GLY A 222 18.80 1.04 -11.31
CA GLY A 222 17.99 2.05 -10.66
C GLY A 222 18.78 3.08 -9.84
N PHE A 223 18.03 3.75 -8.98
CA PHE A 223 18.54 4.86 -8.15
C PHE A 223 19.70 4.42 -7.25
N HIS A 224 19.54 3.36 -6.48
CA HIS A 224 20.54 2.92 -5.50
C HIS A 224 21.80 2.35 -6.15
N ARG A 225 21.68 1.81 -7.39
CA ARG A 225 22.87 1.44 -8.16
C ARG A 225 23.71 2.66 -8.51
N ILE A 226 23.07 3.76 -8.90
CA ILE A 226 23.72 5.03 -9.20
C ILE A 226 24.23 5.69 -7.91
N GLU A 227 23.46 5.60 -6.83
CA GLU A 227 23.84 6.11 -5.51
C GLU A 227 25.20 5.55 -5.07
N LYS A 228 25.40 4.24 -5.14
CA LYS A 228 26.67 3.59 -4.76
C LYS A 228 27.86 4.08 -5.58
N ASP A 229 27.67 4.41 -6.86
CA ASP A 229 28.72 5.02 -7.68
C ASP A 229 29.05 6.46 -7.27
N LEU A 230 28.04 7.21 -6.83
CA LEU A 230 28.18 8.60 -6.38
C LEU A 230 28.79 8.70 -4.98
N TRP A 231 28.50 7.75 -4.09
CA TRP A 231 29.08 7.62 -2.75
C TRP A 231 29.79 6.26 -2.62
N PRO A 232 30.95 6.12 -3.24
CA PRO A 232 31.63 4.84 -3.33
C PRO A 232 32.07 4.32 -1.97
N PRO A 233 31.87 3.00 -1.68
CA PRO A 233 32.30 2.42 -0.42
C PRO A 233 33.82 2.45 -0.26
N ALA A 234 34.28 2.61 0.97
CA ALA A 234 35.67 2.47 1.36
C ALA A 234 36.01 1.02 1.81
N GLU A 235 37.30 0.71 1.92
CA GLU A 235 37.73 -0.59 2.47
C GLU A 235 37.24 -0.73 3.91
N GLY A 236 36.41 -1.76 4.15
CA GLY A 236 35.82 -2.05 5.45
C GLY A 236 34.36 -1.63 5.61
N ASP A 237 33.80 -0.92 4.63
CA ASP A 237 32.38 -0.62 4.63
C ASP A 237 31.56 -1.90 4.34
N LEU A 238 30.39 -1.94 4.94
CA LEU A 238 29.45 -3.05 4.85
C LEU A 238 28.18 -2.60 4.12
N ASN A 239 27.50 -3.54 3.46
CA ASN A 239 26.12 -3.40 3.03
C ASN A 239 25.17 -3.54 4.23
N SER A 240 23.88 -3.28 4.05
CA SER A 240 22.87 -3.40 5.10
C SER A 240 22.72 -4.82 5.66
N ASP A 241 23.09 -5.85 4.89
CA ASP A 241 23.15 -7.27 5.33
C ASP A 241 24.41 -7.62 6.15
N GLY A 242 25.33 -6.68 6.32
CA GLY A 242 26.59 -6.88 7.04
C GLY A 242 27.70 -7.51 6.21
N GLU A 243 27.48 -7.80 4.94
CA GLU A 243 28.54 -8.26 4.02
C GLU A 243 29.40 -7.09 3.53
N SER A 244 30.58 -7.39 2.98
CA SER A 244 31.49 -6.34 2.52
C SER A 244 30.94 -5.62 1.29
N ALA A 245 30.71 -4.34 1.40
CA ALA A 245 30.31 -3.47 0.30
C ALA A 245 31.43 -3.18 -0.73
N PHE A 246 32.69 -3.42 -0.34
CA PHE A 246 33.87 -3.03 -1.10
C PHE A 246 34.51 -4.18 -1.91
N LEU A 247 34.33 -5.44 -1.47
CA LEU A 247 35.16 -6.56 -1.96
C LEU A 247 35.01 -6.82 -3.45
N ASP A 248 33.82 -6.76 -3.99
CA ASP A 248 33.50 -7.02 -5.39
C ASP A 248 33.00 -5.76 -6.13
N TRP A 249 33.11 -4.58 -5.49
CA TRP A 249 32.70 -3.32 -6.07
C TRP A 249 33.85 -2.66 -6.85
N ALA A 250 33.49 -2.08 -7.98
CA ALA A 250 34.37 -1.20 -8.74
C ALA A 250 33.53 -0.04 -9.32
N PRO A 251 34.10 1.19 -9.37
CA PRO A 251 33.42 2.31 -9.98
C PRO A 251 33.00 2.01 -11.42
N SER A 252 31.81 2.40 -11.82
CA SER A 252 31.32 2.24 -13.18
C SER A 252 32.18 3.00 -14.19
N THR A 253 32.46 2.35 -15.31
CA THR A 253 33.10 3.03 -16.45
C THR A 253 32.15 4.08 -17.04
N PRO A 254 32.67 5.05 -17.84
CA PRO A 254 31.80 6.03 -18.51
C PRO A 254 30.68 5.36 -19.35
N GLU A 255 30.97 4.23 -19.98
CA GLU A 255 29.99 3.47 -20.77
C GLU A 255 28.91 2.84 -19.88
N GLN A 256 29.27 2.25 -18.72
CA GLN A 256 28.33 1.70 -17.76
C GLN A 256 27.46 2.80 -17.12
N ARG A 257 28.05 3.97 -16.81
CA ARG A 257 27.26 5.12 -16.32
C ARG A 257 26.19 5.56 -17.32
N GLN A 258 26.52 5.58 -18.61
CA GLN A 258 25.54 5.86 -19.66
C GLN A 258 24.46 4.78 -19.75
N GLU A 259 24.82 3.50 -19.54
CA GLU A 259 23.89 2.39 -19.55
C GLU A 259 22.91 2.46 -18.37
N PHE A 260 23.41 2.66 -17.13
CA PHE A 260 22.56 2.81 -15.96
C PHE A 260 21.66 4.04 -16.04
N ALA A 261 22.17 5.17 -16.48
CA ALA A 261 21.39 6.38 -16.69
C ALA A 261 20.25 6.17 -17.69
N ALA A 262 20.57 5.60 -18.88
CA ALA A 262 19.57 5.34 -19.90
C ALA A 262 18.55 4.25 -19.47
N GLY A 263 18.96 3.29 -18.64
CA GLY A 263 18.09 2.29 -18.05
C GLY A 263 17.05 2.93 -17.14
N LEU A 264 17.49 3.72 -16.16
CA LEU A 264 16.59 4.42 -15.24
C LEU A 264 15.63 5.38 -15.97
N ASP A 265 16.13 6.15 -16.96
CA ASP A 265 15.27 7.01 -17.79
C ASP A 265 14.19 6.19 -18.52
N ALA A 266 14.55 5.01 -19.04
CA ALA A 266 13.62 4.15 -19.77
C ALA A 266 12.58 3.51 -18.84
N ASP A 267 12.98 3.04 -17.65
CA ASP A 267 12.08 2.42 -16.68
C ASP A 267 11.08 3.44 -16.10
N VAL A 268 11.54 4.66 -15.80
CA VAL A 268 10.65 5.76 -15.37
C VAL A 268 9.70 6.22 -16.50
N GLN A 269 10.17 6.20 -17.77
CA GLN A 269 9.27 6.47 -18.89
C GLN A 269 8.24 5.35 -19.08
N GLU A 270 8.59 4.09 -18.83
CA GLU A 270 7.66 2.97 -18.85
C GLU A 270 6.61 3.12 -17.76
N LEU A 271 7.01 3.50 -16.53
CA LEU A 271 6.08 3.85 -15.45
C LEU A 271 5.12 4.96 -15.86
N TYR A 272 5.64 6.02 -16.52
CA TYR A 272 4.78 7.08 -17.05
C TYR A 272 3.75 6.55 -18.05
N ASP A 273 4.17 5.74 -19.00
CA ASP A 273 3.29 5.18 -20.04
C ASP A 273 2.20 4.29 -19.42
N LEU A 274 2.53 3.50 -18.38
CA LEU A 274 1.59 2.65 -17.65
C LEU A 274 0.54 3.45 -16.90
N VAL A 275 0.93 4.46 -16.09
CA VAL A 275 -0.05 5.26 -15.32
C VAL A 275 -0.91 6.15 -16.22
N PHE A 276 -0.44 6.51 -17.42
CA PHE A 276 -1.21 7.25 -18.40
C PHE A 276 -2.02 6.38 -19.35
N ALA A 277 -1.89 5.05 -19.29
CA ALA A 277 -2.70 4.14 -20.07
C ALA A 277 -4.20 4.31 -19.76
N PRO A 278 -5.10 4.12 -20.76
CA PRO A 278 -6.53 4.32 -20.56
C PRO A 278 -7.20 3.35 -19.57
N ASP A 279 -6.59 2.23 -19.33
CA ASP A 279 -7.03 1.14 -18.45
C ASP A 279 -6.38 1.18 -17.07
N PHE A 280 -5.51 2.16 -16.81
CA PHE A 280 -4.97 2.37 -15.47
C PHE A 280 -6.08 2.71 -14.48
N SER A 281 -6.14 1.97 -13.40
CA SER A 281 -7.16 2.10 -12.36
C SER A 281 -6.61 1.72 -11.00
N VAL A 282 -7.16 2.32 -9.96
CA VAL A 282 -6.95 1.97 -8.57
C VAL A 282 -8.31 1.80 -7.89
N THR A 283 -8.36 1.04 -6.82
CA THR A 283 -9.56 0.85 -6.00
C THR A 283 -9.47 1.68 -4.71
N LEU A 284 -10.57 1.77 -3.95
CA LEU A 284 -10.52 2.35 -2.60
C LEU A 284 -9.61 1.55 -1.66
N GLY A 285 -9.57 0.23 -1.85
CA GLY A 285 -8.68 -0.66 -1.12
C GLY A 285 -7.22 -0.30 -1.35
N ASP A 286 -6.82 -0.14 -2.62
CA ASP A 286 -5.45 0.23 -2.99
C ASP A 286 -5.04 1.59 -2.40
N ILE A 287 -5.94 2.59 -2.47
CA ILE A 287 -5.67 3.92 -1.90
C ILE A 287 -5.48 3.86 -0.38
N SER A 288 -6.37 3.16 0.33
CA SER A 288 -6.30 3.10 1.79
C SER A 288 -5.18 2.19 2.29
N ASN A 289 -4.92 1.06 1.63
CA ASN A 289 -3.78 0.19 1.94
C ASN A 289 -2.44 0.86 1.62
N GLY A 290 -2.35 1.59 0.49
CA GLY A 290 -1.15 2.35 0.15
C GLY A 290 -0.80 3.42 1.20
N ALA A 291 -1.80 4.07 1.82
CA ALA A 291 -1.53 4.97 2.94
C ALA A 291 -0.91 4.26 4.15
N ILE A 292 -1.30 3.00 4.38
CA ILE A 292 -0.78 2.16 5.47
C ILE A 292 0.62 1.63 5.09
N GLY A 293 0.77 1.12 3.86
CA GLY A 293 2.02 0.55 3.34
C GLY A 293 3.19 1.52 3.46
N LEU A 294 3.05 2.74 2.94
CA LEU A 294 4.07 3.80 3.05
C LEU A 294 4.57 4.02 4.48
N LEU A 295 3.71 3.92 5.50
CA LEU A 295 4.12 4.08 6.89
C LEU A 295 4.72 2.81 7.49
N ASP A 296 4.28 1.64 7.05
CA ASP A 296 4.87 0.37 7.47
C ASP A 296 6.32 0.25 6.98
N GLU A 297 6.62 0.67 5.74
CA GLU A 297 7.99 0.75 5.20
C GLU A 297 8.86 1.70 6.02
N VAL A 298 8.35 2.90 6.30
CA VAL A 298 9.05 3.86 7.17
C VAL A 298 9.32 3.26 8.54
N ALA A 299 8.35 2.59 9.15
CA ALA A 299 8.45 2.07 10.51
C ALA A 299 9.47 0.92 10.64
N VAL A 300 9.65 0.12 9.60
CA VAL A 300 10.46 -1.12 9.66
C VAL A 300 11.82 -0.92 9.00
N GLY A 301 11.86 -0.38 7.78
CA GLY A 301 13.07 -0.24 6.97
C GLY A 301 13.69 1.15 7.10
N LYS A 302 13.04 2.15 6.54
CA LYS A 302 13.61 3.51 6.36
C LYS A 302 14.00 4.19 7.67
N ILE A 303 13.35 3.87 8.80
CA ILE A 303 13.72 4.38 10.13
C ILE A 303 15.08 3.86 10.61
N SER A 304 15.59 2.77 10.07
CA SER A 304 16.93 2.27 10.38
C SER A 304 18.03 3.02 9.63
N GLY A 305 17.69 3.72 8.54
CA GLY A 305 18.61 4.39 7.62
C GLY A 305 19.19 3.42 6.59
N GLU A 306 18.40 2.44 6.18
CA GLU A 306 18.84 1.43 5.21
C GLU A 306 18.46 1.74 3.78
N GLU A 307 17.57 2.71 3.55
CA GLU A 307 17.10 3.08 2.23
C GLU A 307 18.20 3.74 1.42
N ASP A 308 18.60 4.91 1.83
CA ASP A 308 19.67 5.69 1.20
C ASP A 308 21.04 5.35 1.83
N TRP A 309 21.42 4.07 1.76
CA TRP A 309 22.57 3.50 2.49
C TRP A 309 23.90 4.20 2.26
N TRP A 310 24.09 4.79 1.07
CA TRP A 310 25.35 5.43 0.68
C TRP A 310 25.33 6.95 0.84
N SER A 311 24.21 7.57 0.55
CA SER A 311 24.05 9.03 0.60
C SER A 311 23.61 9.55 1.96
N HIS A 312 22.92 8.71 2.74
CA HIS A 312 22.29 9.04 4.02
C HIS A 312 21.25 10.18 3.89
N THR A 313 20.49 10.17 2.80
CA THR A 313 19.44 11.16 2.51
C THR A 313 18.02 10.69 2.87
N ASP A 314 17.88 9.59 3.57
CA ASP A 314 16.65 8.90 3.98
C ASP A 314 15.52 9.82 4.48
N LEU A 315 15.83 10.98 5.07
CA LEU A 315 14.79 11.91 5.54
C LEU A 315 13.97 12.54 4.41
N TYR A 316 14.49 12.57 3.17
CA TYR A 316 13.71 13.00 2.01
C TYR A 316 12.66 11.97 1.66
N ASP A 317 13.03 10.70 1.66
CA ASP A 317 12.16 9.58 1.33
C ASP A 317 11.11 9.41 2.43
N PHE A 318 11.54 9.42 3.69
CA PHE A 318 10.66 9.40 4.84
C PHE A 318 9.57 10.50 4.77
N PHE A 319 9.97 11.73 4.47
CA PHE A 319 9.02 12.84 4.37
C PHE A 319 8.09 12.67 3.15
N ALA A 320 8.61 12.18 2.03
CA ALA A 320 7.83 11.95 0.82
C ALA A 320 6.78 10.85 1.04
N ASN A 321 7.14 9.74 1.70
CA ASN A 321 6.21 8.68 2.08
C ASN A 321 5.09 9.21 3.00
N VAL A 322 5.43 10.00 4.03
CA VAL A 322 4.42 10.64 4.90
C VAL A 322 3.49 11.55 4.12
N GLN A 323 4.00 12.31 3.14
CA GLN A 323 3.16 13.13 2.26
C GLN A 323 2.26 12.28 1.36
N GLY A 324 2.77 11.21 0.77
CA GLY A 324 2.01 10.26 -0.04
C GLY A 324 0.87 9.63 0.75
N ALA A 325 1.17 9.14 1.95
CA ALA A 325 0.19 8.58 2.88
C ALA A 325 -0.89 9.61 3.27
N GLU A 326 -0.51 10.86 3.56
CA GLU A 326 -1.47 11.95 3.88
C GLU A 326 -2.39 12.27 2.69
N VAL A 327 -1.88 12.22 1.45
CA VAL A 327 -2.69 12.44 0.24
C VAL A 327 -3.64 11.26 0.02
N ALA A 328 -3.17 10.03 0.16
CA ALA A 328 -4.00 8.83 0.05
C ALA A 328 -5.14 8.86 1.09
N PHE A 329 -4.83 9.08 2.35
CA PHE A 329 -5.82 9.29 3.42
C PHE A 329 -6.79 10.43 3.10
N GLY A 330 -6.28 11.57 2.65
CA GLY A 330 -7.07 12.75 2.29
C GLY A 330 -8.13 12.48 1.22
N ASN A 331 -7.87 11.53 0.31
CA ASN A 331 -8.82 11.12 -0.73
C ASN A 331 -9.94 10.23 -0.22
N VAL A 332 -9.73 9.47 0.87
CA VAL A 332 -10.73 8.51 1.38
C VAL A 332 -11.38 8.94 2.72
N LYS A 333 -10.87 9.97 3.38
CA LYS A 333 -11.35 10.41 4.70
C LYS A 333 -12.83 10.77 4.77
N ASP A 334 -13.39 11.36 3.71
CA ASP A 334 -14.83 11.71 3.67
C ASP A 334 -15.68 10.44 3.59
N ILE A 335 -15.19 9.38 2.95
CA ILE A 335 -15.85 8.07 2.93
C ILE A 335 -15.79 7.47 4.34
N ALA A 336 -14.63 7.47 4.98
CA ALA A 336 -14.48 6.99 6.36
C ALA A 336 -15.40 7.75 7.33
N ALA A 337 -15.42 9.08 7.27
CA ALA A 337 -16.29 9.92 8.11
C ALA A 337 -17.78 9.65 7.87
N SER A 338 -18.20 9.26 6.65
CA SER A 338 -19.58 8.92 6.33
C SER A 338 -20.09 7.63 7.00
N LYS A 339 -19.17 6.83 7.56
CA LYS A 339 -19.50 5.58 8.27
C LYS A 339 -19.99 5.80 9.72
N GLY A 340 -20.21 7.05 10.13
CA GLY A 340 -20.79 7.42 11.42
C GLY A 340 -19.82 8.02 12.42
N ASP A 341 -20.20 7.98 13.71
CA ASP A 341 -19.41 8.64 14.76
C ASP A 341 -18.02 8.01 14.92
N GLU A 342 -17.91 6.70 14.77
CA GLU A 342 -16.64 5.97 14.85
C GLU A 342 -15.71 6.35 13.69
N GLY A 343 -16.22 6.40 12.45
CA GLY A 343 -15.44 6.84 11.30
C GLY A 343 -15.03 8.31 11.39
N THR A 344 -15.88 9.18 11.94
CA THR A 344 -15.56 10.59 12.20
C THR A 344 -14.44 10.73 13.25
N ALA A 345 -14.47 9.91 14.30
CA ALA A 345 -13.45 9.90 15.33
C ALA A 345 -12.10 9.41 14.76
N LEU A 346 -12.13 8.31 13.99
CA LEU A 346 -10.93 7.78 13.33
C LEU A 346 -10.26 8.81 12.42
N VAL A 347 -11.03 9.54 11.61
CA VAL A 347 -10.50 10.61 10.76
C VAL A 347 -9.81 11.70 11.59
N ALA A 348 -10.42 12.11 12.71
CA ALA A 348 -9.85 13.13 13.57
C ALA A 348 -8.55 12.66 14.24
N ASP A 349 -8.47 11.40 14.66
CA ASP A 349 -7.28 10.81 15.26
C ASP A 349 -6.14 10.74 14.21
N ILE A 350 -6.40 10.26 13.01
CA ILE A 350 -5.41 10.21 11.92
C ILE A 350 -4.90 11.62 11.57
N GLU A 351 -5.77 12.63 11.43
CA GLU A 351 -5.36 14.01 11.15
C GLU A 351 -4.46 14.59 12.25
N ALA A 352 -4.73 14.25 13.50
CA ALA A 352 -3.91 14.69 14.63
C ALA A 352 -2.52 14.06 14.60
N GLU A 353 -2.42 12.76 14.33
CA GLU A 353 -1.14 12.06 14.27
C GLU A 353 -0.30 12.45 13.05
N PHE A 354 -0.90 12.67 11.86
CA PHE A 354 -0.17 13.28 10.74
C PHE A 354 0.44 14.64 11.10
N THR A 355 -0.31 15.46 11.85
CA THR A 355 0.21 16.76 12.31
C THR A 355 1.38 16.58 13.25
N ALA A 356 1.27 15.67 14.22
CA ALA A 356 2.32 15.40 15.19
C ALA A 356 3.60 14.87 14.51
N LEU A 357 3.48 13.91 13.59
CA LEU A 357 4.63 13.36 12.88
C LEU A 357 5.33 14.42 12.01
N LYS A 358 4.57 15.25 11.29
CA LYS A 358 5.15 16.34 10.49
C LYS A 358 5.86 17.39 11.36
N ASP A 359 5.36 17.68 12.57
CA ASP A 359 6.01 18.57 13.52
C ASP A 359 7.36 18.00 14.03
N VAL A 360 7.45 16.68 14.18
CA VAL A 360 8.71 15.99 14.49
C VAL A 360 9.68 16.08 13.31
N LEU A 361 9.23 15.73 12.10
CA LEU A 361 10.06 15.77 10.89
C LEU A 361 10.59 17.17 10.58
N ALA A 362 9.80 18.22 10.83
CA ALA A 362 10.19 19.61 10.59
C ALA A 362 11.41 20.06 11.41
N GLN A 363 11.80 19.32 12.45
CA GLN A 363 13.01 19.61 13.24
C GLN A 363 14.30 19.28 12.48
N TYR A 364 14.22 18.44 11.45
CA TYR A 364 15.36 17.93 10.68
C TYR A 364 15.57 18.66 9.35
N GLY A 365 14.62 19.49 8.91
CA GLY A 365 14.72 20.24 7.65
C GLY A 365 13.40 20.31 6.89
N SER A 366 13.51 20.56 5.60
CA SER A 366 12.37 20.56 4.66
C SER A 366 12.85 20.30 3.24
N LEU A 367 11.93 19.96 2.33
CA LEU A 367 12.27 19.83 0.90
C LEU A 367 12.88 21.12 0.31
N GLU A 368 12.49 22.32 0.81
CA GLU A 368 12.99 23.60 0.30
C GLU A 368 14.39 23.91 0.83
N SER A 369 14.67 23.65 2.11
CA SER A 369 15.93 23.99 2.77
C SER A 369 16.95 22.85 2.76
N GLY A 370 16.53 21.64 2.40
CA GLY A 370 17.25 20.39 2.60
C GLY A 370 17.04 19.83 4.00
N TYR A 371 17.32 18.56 4.14
CA TYR A 371 17.33 17.83 5.41
C TYR A 371 18.77 17.60 5.88
N VAL A 372 18.94 17.39 7.17
CA VAL A 372 20.21 16.91 7.73
C VAL A 372 20.50 15.49 7.23
N SER A 373 21.79 15.10 7.18
CA SER A 373 22.14 13.69 6.89
C SER A 373 21.59 12.77 7.97
N TYR A 374 21.13 11.59 7.59
CA TYR A 374 20.58 10.62 8.54
C TYR A 374 21.62 10.14 9.56
N ASP A 375 22.90 10.20 9.23
CA ASP A 375 24.01 9.96 10.16
C ASP A 375 24.05 10.93 11.35
N GLU A 376 23.50 12.14 11.19
CA GLU A 376 23.40 13.14 12.24
C GLU A 376 22.22 12.90 13.17
N VAL A 377 21.27 12.03 12.80
CA VAL A 377 20.09 11.68 13.59
C VAL A 377 20.49 10.68 14.69
N THR A 378 20.45 11.13 15.93
CA THR A 378 20.85 10.31 17.08
C THR A 378 19.87 9.16 17.35
N ALA A 379 20.30 8.12 18.07
CA ALA A 379 19.46 6.99 18.45
C ALA A 379 18.20 7.39 19.24
N ASP A 380 18.27 8.46 20.05
CA ASP A 380 17.08 8.98 20.78
C ASP A 380 16.11 9.68 19.84
N GLN A 381 16.61 10.41 18.84
CA GLN A 381 15.80 11.05 17.80
C GLN A 381 15.17 10.03 16.84
N ARG A 382 15.90 9.00 16.44
CA ARG A 382 15.33 7.88 15.66
C ARG A 382 14.20 7.19 16.41
N ARG A 383 14.33 7.04 17.73
CA ARG A 383 13.25 6.49 18.56
C ARG A 383 12.04 7.43 18.59
N GLU A 384 12.25 8.76 18.71
CA GLU A 384 11.16 9.75 18.67
C GLU A 384 10.43 9.71 17.32
N LEU A 385 11.16 9.60 16.21
CA LEU A 385 10.58 9.40 14.88
C LEU A 385 9.78 8.09 14.80
N SER A 386 10.36 6.98 15.25
CA SER A 386 9.70 5.67 15.28
C SER A 386 8.42 5.68 16.13
N ASP A 387 8.46 6.30 17.32
CA ASP A 387 7.29 6.42 18.18
C ASP A 387 6.18 7.24 17.49
N ALA A 388 6.51 8.31 16.77
CA ALA A 388 5.54 9.14 16.05
C ALA A 388 4.95 8.40 14.81
N VAL A 389 5.75 7.63 14.08
CA VAL A 389 5.26 6.78 12.98
C VAL A 389 4.30 5.72 13.50
N ASN A 390 4.68 5.01 14.55
CA ASN A 390 3.82 3.98 15.17
C ASN A 390 2.50 4.56 15.71
N ALA A 391 2.53 5.78 16.27
CA ALA A 391 1.32 6.46 16.74
C ALA A 391 0.34 6.76 15.59
N LEU A 392 0.84 7.10 14.40
CA LEU A 392 0.03 7.30 13.20
C LEU A 392 -0.41 5.97 12.57
N ALA A 393 0.47 4.97 12.52
CA ALA A 393 0.18 3.66 11.92
C ALA A 393 -0.97 2.93 12.64
N GLU A 394 -1.11 3.08 13.96
CA GLU A 394 -2.18 2.43 14.73
C GLU A 394 -3.59 2.84 14.24
N PRO A 395 -3.99 4.12 14.21
CA PRO A 395 -5.30 4.48 13.67
C PRO A 395 -5.41 4.25 12.15
N LEU A 396 -4.34 4.43 11.37
CA LEU A 396 -4.36 4.15 9.93
C LEU A 396 -4.66 2.68 9.62
N SER A 397 -4.21 1.74 10.43
CA SER A 397 -4.51 0.31 10.25
C SER A 397 -6.00 -0.02 10.21
N GLN A 398 -6.86 0.87 10.73
CA GLN A 398 -8.31 0.73 10.73
C GLN A 398 -8.97 1.39 9.50
N LEU A 399 -8.20 2.15 8.70
CA LEU A 399 -8.74 2.97 7.63
C LEU A 399 -9.43 2.13 6.55
N THR A 400 -8.78 1.09 6.04
CA THR A 400 -9.31 0.25 4.96
C THR A 400 -10.59 -0.47 5.38
N HIS A 401 -10.62 -1.03 6.59
CA HIS A 401 -11.83 -1.65 7.15
C HIS A 401 -13.00 -0.65 7.21
N THR A 402 -12.73 0.56 7.70
CA THR A 402 -13.73 1.61 7.82
C THR A 402 -14.22 2.08 6.45
N VAL A 403 -13.31 2.37 5.52
CA VAL A 403 -13.64 2.85 4.16
C VAL A 403 -14.48 1.84 3.40
N LEU A 404 -14.11 0.56 3.45
CA LEU A 404 -14.80 -0.53 2.75
C LEU A 404 -16.02 -1.06 3.51
N GLY A 405 -16.23 -0.64 4.76
CA GLY A 405 -17.38 -1.02 5.57
C GLY A 405 -17.41 -2.52 5.93
N VAL A 406 -16.23 -3.09 6.19
CA VAL A 406 -16.07 -4.48 6.64
C VAL A 406 -15.65 -4.51 8.10
N ASP A 407 -16.02 -5.59 8.80
CA ASP A 407 -15.63 -5.78 10.20
C ASP A 407 -14.12 -6.11 10.25
N GLY A 408 -13.37 -5.42 11.13
CA GLY A 408 -11.94 -5.61 11.36
C GLY A 408 -11.62 -6.80 12.26
#